data_c512455e58155970a53b63ed0fbd715f
#
_entry.id   c512455e58155970a53b63ed0fbd715f
#
_cell.length_a   1.000
_cell.length_b   1.000
_cell.length_c   1.000
_cell.angle_alpha   90.00
_cell.angle_beta   90.00
_cell.angle_gamma   90.00
#
_symmetry.space_group_name_H-M   'P 1'
#
loop_
_entity.id
_entity.type
_entity.pdbx_description
1 polymer ?
#
loop_
_entity_poly.entity_id
_entity_poly.type
_entity_poly.pdbx_seq_one_letter_code
_entity_poly.pdbx_strand_id
1 'polypeptide(L)'
;MRYEVGIGTRTEGFELPEEDVIEVMHANPVASGPTGEKVVRASLAAPIGTPRLRELVRPGQTVCVITSDVTRPLPTATVLPPVMDELHAAGVRDEDVLLAIALGSHRPQTEDELRTIMGPYYGRLRVLNGDSRGLAHVGTTSHGTPVDVLAEVAAADVRVALGNVEYHYFAGYSGGAKAIMPGCSTFQAIQANHSLMVDPAAHSGNMESPVRLDLEEACAMVGLDFIVNVVLDEEKNVVYSAAGDFVAAQRDACRHLDALYGCELHEYADVVVVSQGGAPKDLNLYQLQKALDNAKHPVRDGGVIVLVGSCAEGLGQDTFAQWMHEARTPRDVVDHLRRDFRLGGHKAAAIAQIELRCDVYLVSDMEPDQVRDCFMTPFAHVQDAVDAAMESQRRRLGCEPRVLIMPHGGSTLPLMRS
;
A
#
# COMPACT_ATOMS: atom_id res chain seq x y z
N MET A 1 -14.87 19.48 22.50
CA MET A 1 -15.71 18.83 21.46
C MET A 1 -15.55 17.32 21.57
N ARG A 2 -16.54 16.52 21.11
CA ARG A 2 -16.45 15.05 21.08
C ARG A 2 -16.01 14.60 19.68
N TYR A 3 -15.03 13.71 19.65
CA TYR A 3 -14.48 13.06 18.43
C TYR A 3 -14.70 11.55 18.52
N GLU A 4 -14.65 10.87 17.37
CA GLU A 4 -14.88 9.42 17.30
C GLU A 4 -13.89 8.76 16.36
N VAL A 5 -13.44 7.54 16.71
CA VAL A 5 -12.55 6.70 15.90
C VAL A 5 -13.04 5.25 15.90
N GLY A 6 -12.84 4.56 14.76
CA GLY A 6 -13.20 3.15 14.62
C GLY A 6 -12.17 2.23 15.29
N ILE A 7 -12.65 1.16 15.94
CA ILE A 7 -11.86 0.11 16.56
C ILE A 7 -12.58 -1.24 16.44
N GLY A 8 -12.03 -2.20 15.72
CA GLY A 8 -12.73 -3.45 15.43
C GLY A 8 -14.08 -3.19 14.75
N THR A 9 -15.14 -3.70 15.34
CA THR A 9 -16.52 -3.51 14.88
C THR A 9 -17.27 -2.40 15.64
N ARG A 10 -16.58 -1.62 16.47
CA ARG A 10 -17.15 -0.56 17.29
C ARG A 10 -16.51 0.79 16.98
N THR A 11 -17.14 1.85 17.47
CA THR A 11 -16.60 3.22 17.48
C THR A 11 -16.39 3.63 18.94
N GLU A 12 -15.25 4.26 19.24
CA GLU A 12 -14.99 4.88 20.53
C GLU A 12 -14.93 6.39 20.41
N GLY A 13 -15.58 7.08 21.34
CA GLY A 13 -15.57 8.53 21.44
C GLY A 13 -14.58 9.01 22.50
N PHE A 14 -14.00 10.19 22.27
CA PHE A 14 -13.17 10.92 23.23
C PHE A 14 -13.42 12.42 23.12
N GLU A 15 -13.08 13.14 24.17
CA GLU A 15 -13.30 14.58 24.27
C GLU A 15 -11.97 15.34 24.33
N LEU A 16 -11.88 16.43 23.56
CA LEU A 16 -10.78 17.39 23.57
C LEU A 16 -11.33 18.81 23.41
N PRO A 17 -10.66 19.87 23.95
CA PRO A 17 -10.92 21.24 23.58
C PRO A 17 -10.73 21.43 22.08
N GLU A 18 -11.63 22.17 21.43
CA GLU A 18 -11.56 22.39 19.98
C GLU A 18 -10.32 23.19 19.59
N GLU A 19 -9.91 24.12 20.44
CA GLU A 19 -8.74 24.96 20.27
C GLU A 19 -7.40 24.19 20.25
N ASP A 20 -7.35 23.00 20.86
CA ASP A 20 -6.16 22.15 20.88
C ASP A 20 -6.04 21.31 19.59
N VAL A 21 -7.14 21.12 18.85
CA VAL A 21 -7.17 20.29 17.64
C VAL A 21 -6.76 21.11 16.41
N ILE A 22 -5.70 20.66 15.73
CA ILE A 22 -5.25 21.24 14.46
C ILE A 22 -6.29 20.97 13.39
N GLU A 23 -6.62 19.69 13.21
CA GLU A 23 -7.53 19.22 12.18
C GLU A 23 -8.03 17.80 12.49
N VAL A 24 -9.20 17.44 11.93
CA VAL A 24 -9.67 16.06 11.81
C VAL A 24 -9.53 15.67 10.34
N MET A 25 -8.55 14.83 10.03
CA MET A 25 -8.25 14.45 8.66
C MET A 25 -9.29 13.50 8.07
N HIS A 26 -9.87 13.91 6.96
CA HIS A 26 -10.76 13.10 6.14
C HIS A 26 -10.26 13.06 4.68
N ALA A 27 -10.66 12.03 3.95
CA ALA A 27 -10.48 12.02 2.50
C ALA A 27 -11.20 13.22 1.86
N ASN A 28 -10.62 13.79 0.82
CA ASN A 28 -11.27 14.87 0.09
C ASN A 28 -12.51 14.36 -0.65
N PRO A 29 -13.53 15.19 -0.86
CA PRO A 29 -14.73 14.78 -1.56
C PRO A 29 -14.43 14.27 -2.98
N VAL A 30 -14.99 13.12 -3.33
CA VAL A 30 -14.92 12.63 -4.72
C VAL A 30 -15.73 13.56 -5.62
N ALA A 31 -15.12 14.06 -6.69
CA ALA A 31 -15.84 14.87 -7.66
C ALA A 31 -16.95 14.03 -8.33
N SER A 32 -18.12 14.62 -8.52
CA SER A 32 -19.22 13.97 -9.25
C SER A 32 -18.78 13.64 -10.68
N GLY A 33 -18.91 12.39 -11.10
CA GLY A 33 -18.46 11.96 -12.43
C GLY A 33 -18.78 10.52 -12.76
N PRO A 34 -18.36 10.05 -13.94
CA PRO A 34 -18.47 8.64 -14.28
C PRO A 34 -17.59 7.79 -13.35
N THR A 35 -18.00 6.55 -13.11
CA THR A 35 -17.28 5.56 -12.31
C THR A 35 -17.17 4.24 -13.05
N GLY A 36 -16.35 3.34 -12.52
CA GLY A 36 -16.22 1.96 -13.01
C GLY A 36 -15.66 1.88 -14.42
N GLU A 37 -16.24 1.00 -15.22
CA GLU A 37 -15.75 0.68 -16.58
C GLU A 37 -15.68 1.90 -17.50
N LYS A 38 -16.57 2.88 -17.33
CA LYS A 38 -16.57 4.11 -18.17
C LYS A 38 -15.30 4.91 -18.02
N VAL A 39 -14.77 4.99 -16.78
CA VAL A 39 -13.51 5.70 -16.48
C VAL A 39 -12.33 4.97 -17.10
N VAL A 40 -12.31 3.63 -17.00
CA VAL A 40 -11.27 2.80 -17.63
C VAL A 40 -11.27 2.93 -19.14
N ARG A 41 -12.45 2.91 -19.78
CA ARG A 41 -12.58 3.12 -21.25
C ARG A 41 -12.07 4.49 -21.69
N ALA A 42 -12.31 5.51 -20.89
CA ALA A 42 -11.84 6.86 -21.20
C ALA A 42 -10.30 6.93 -21.17
N SER A 43 -9.64 6.33 -20.16
CA SER A 43 -8.19 6.29 -20.08
C SER A 43 -7.54 5.49 -21.21
N LEU A 44 -8.15 4.36 -21.62
CA LEU A 44 -7.69 3.55 -22.74
C LEU A 44 -7.85 4.29 -24.09
N ALA A 45 -8.83 5.17 -24.21
CA ALA A 45 -9.03 5.98 -25.42
C ALA A 45 -8.02 7.13 -25.56
N ALA A 46 -7.45 7.60 -24.44
CA ALA A 46 -6.48 8.69 -24.39
C ALA A 46 -5.29 8.32 -23.46
N PRO A 47 -4.47 7.32 -23.83
CA PRO A 47 -3.37 6.87 -23.00
C PRO A 47 -2.26 7.92 -22.90
N ILE A 48 -1.53 7.84 -21.79
CA ILE A 48 -0.45 8.78 -21.44
C ILE A 48 0.90 8.19 -21.89
N GLY A 49 1.62 8.92 -22.72
CA GLY A 49 2.99 8.57 -23.10
C GLY A 49 3.13 7.40 -24.08
N THR A 50 2.02 6.82 -24.57
CA THR A 50 2.02 5.72 -25.54
C THR A 50 0.87 5.87 -26.55
N PRO A 51 0.91 5.19 -27.72
CA PRO A 51 -0.27 4.93 -28.52
C PRO A 51 -1.34 4.13 -27.75
N ARG A 52 -2.55 4.02 -28.32
CA ARG A 52 -3.59 3.15 -27.76
C ARG A 52 -3.13 1.69 -27.73
N LEU A 53 -3.61 0.93 -26.78
CA LEU A 53 -3.25 -0.49 -26.63
C LEU A 53 -3.51 -1.28 -27.94
N ARG A 54 -4.64 -1.03 -28.61
CA ARG A 54 -4.96 -1.65 -29.90
C ARG A 54 -4.00 -1.32 -31.05
N GLU A 55 -3.20 -0.27 -30.91
CA GLU A 55 -2.20 0.17 -31.90
C GLU A 55 -0.80 -0.40 -31.57
N LEU A 56 -0.59 -0.84 -30.32
CA LEU A 56 0.67 -1.45 -29.86
C LEU A 56 0.73 -2.95 -30.15
N VAL A 57 -0.41 -3.63 -30.17
CA VAL A 57 -0.48 -5.08 -30.34
C VAL A 57 -0.86 -5.47 -31.79
N ARG A 58 -0.52 -6.69 -32.18
CA ARG A 58 -0.82 -7.23 -33.51
C ARG A 58 -1.42 -8.63 -33.41
N PRO A 59 -2.23 -9.06 -34.39
CA PRO A 59 -2.72 -10.44 -34.46
C PRO A 59 -1.60 -11.46 -34.38
N GLY A 60 -1.77 -12.51 -33.59
CA GLY A 60 -0.80 -13.61 -33.43
C GLY A 60 0.31 -13.34 -32.41
N GLN A 61 0.38 -12.14 -31.80
CA GLN A 61 1.25 -11.91 -30.65
C GLN A 61 0.65 -12.50 -29.40
N THR A 62 1.52 -12.99 -28.51
CA THR A 62 1.17 -13.43 -27.18
C THR A 62 1.12 -12.22 -26.23
N VAL A 63 -0.01 -12.03 -25.55
CA VAL A 63 -0.22 -10.93 -24.61
C VAL A 63 -0.31 -11.47 -23.19
N CYS A 64 0.58 -11.01 -22.31
CA CYS A 64 0.47 -11.27 -20.89
C CYS A 64 -0.23 -10.08 -20.19
N VAL A 65 -1.45 -10.30 -19.71
CA VAL A 65 -2.16 -9.35 -18.84
C VAL A 65 -1.86 -9.73 -17.40
N ILE A 66 -1.28 -8.83 -16.63
CA ILE A 66 -0.86 -9.05 -15.24
C ILE A 66 -1.84 -8.33 -14.33
N THR A 67 -2.43 -9.04 -13.39
CA THR A 67 -3.38 -8.48 -12.42
C THR A 67 -3.02 -8.85 -10.99
N SER A 68 -3.52 -8.08 -10.03
CA SER A 68 -3.30 -8.33 -8.60
C SER A 68 -4.07 -9.55 -8.10
N ASP A 69 -3.60 -10.12 -6.99
CA ASP A 69 -4.31 -11.12 -6.20
C ASP A 69 -5.44 -10.50 -5.35
N VAL A 70 -6.23 -11.31 -4.65
CA VAL A 70 -7.37 -10.87 -3.82
C VAL A 70 -6.98 -10.00 -2.62
N THR A 71 -5.71 -9.94 -2.26
CA THR A 71 -5.25 -9.09 -1.14
C THR A 71 -5.19 -7.60 -1.51
N ARG A 72 -5.38 -7.29 -2.80
CA ARG A 72 -5.46 -5.92 -3.32
C ARG A 72 -6.90 -5.61 -3.73
N PRO A 73 -7.38 -4.40 -3.48
CA PRO A 73 -8.79 -4.03 -3.77
C PRO A 73 -9.06 -3.76 -5.27
N LEU A 74 -8.17 -4.18 -6.17
CA LEU A 74 -8.35 -4.00 -7.61
C LEU A 74 -9.61 -4.73 -8.11
N PRO A 75 -10.62 -4.01 -8.66
CA PRO A 75 -11.80 -4.65 -9.24
C PRO A 75 -11.49 -5.16 -10.67
N THR A 76 -10.66 -6.23 -10.76
CA THR A 76 -10.20 -6.76 -12.07
C THR A 76 -11.35 -7.11 -12.99
N ALA A 77 -12.46 -7.65 -12.47
CA ALA A 77 -13.65 -7.97 -13.26
C ALA A 77 -14.27 -6.73 -13.95
N THR A 78 -14.02 -5.52 -13.44
CA THR A 78 -14.45 -4.24 -14.06
C THR A 78 -13.39 -3.68 -15.01
N VAL A 79 -12.10 -3.87 -14.69
CA VAL A 79 -10.97 -3.29 -15.47
C VAL A 79 -10.61 -4.14 -16.68
N LEU A 80 -10.70 -5.47 -16.56
CA LEU A 80 -10.29 -6.41 -17.61
C LEU A 80 -11.14 -6.32 -18.91
N PRO A 81 -12.49 -6.23 -18.87
CA PRO A 81 -13.29 -6.16 -20.09
C PRO A 81 -12.90 -5.04 -21.05
N PRO A 82 -12.74 -3.76 -20.65
CA PRO A 82 -12.24 -2.71 -21.53
C PRO A 82 -10.88 -2.98 -22.16
N VAL A 83 -9.97 -3.62 -21.42
CA VAL A 83 -8.64 -4.00 -21.90
C VAL A 83 -8.76 -5.10 -22.97
N MET A 84 -9.58 -6.12 -22.71
CA MET A 84 -9.85 -7.17 -23.70
C MET A 84 -10.50 -6.63 -24.97
N ASP A 85 -11.37 -5.63 -24.88
CA ASP A 85 -11.97 -4.98 -26.05
C ASP A 85 -10.89 -4.26 -26.91
N GLU A 86 -9.89 -3.63 -26.30
CA GLU A 86 -8.75 -3.06 -27.03
C GLU A 86 -7.93 -4.15 -27.75
N LEU A 87 -7.66 -5.28 -27.04
CA LEU A 87 -6.92 -6.41 -27.61
C LEU A 87 -7.69 -7.07 -28.76
N HIS A 88 -8.99 -7.31 -28.58
CA HIS A 88 -9.85 -7.86 -29.64
C HIS A 88 -9.95 -6.94 -30.85
N ALA A 89 -10.02 -5.61 -30.63
CA ALA A 89 -10.03 -4.62 -31.72
C ALA A 89 -8.72 -4.62 -32.55
N ALA A 90 -7.62 -5.07 -31.94
CA ALA A 90 -6.35 -5.30 -32.64
C ALA A 90 -6.23 -6.68 -33.29
N GLY A 91 -7.24 -7.55 -33.14
CA GLY A 91 -7.28 -8.90 -33.69
C GLY A 91 -6.56 -9.96 -32.83
N VAL A 92 -6.23 -9.67 -31.56
CA VAL A 92 -5.73 -10.64 -30.58
C VAL A 92 -6.90 -11.51 -30.11
N ARG A 93 -6.71 -12.83 -30.05
CA ARG A 93 -7.74 -13.79 -29.63
C ARG A 93 -7.56 -14.14 -28.15
N ASP A 94 -8.61 -14.63 -27.50
CA ASP A 94 -8.55 -15.07 -26.09
C ASP A 94 -7.45 -16.11 -25.85
N GLU A 95 -7.21 -17.01 -26.79
CA GLU A 95 -6.17 -18.06 -26.71
C GLU A 95 -4.74 -17.52 -26.74
N ASP A 96 -4.55 -16.32 -27.28
CA ASP A 96 -3.26 -15.63 -27.34
C ASP A 96 -3.00 -14.77 -26.07
N VAL A 97 -3.98 -14.73 -25.15
CA VAL A 97 -3.89 -13.94 -23.89
C VAL A 97 -3.64 -14.87 -22.71
N LEU A 98 -2.60 -14.55 -21.93
CA LEU A 98 -2.31 -15.14 -20.63
C LEU A 98 -2.66 -14.12 -19.54
N LEU A 99 -3.53 -14.49 -18.59
CA LEU A 99 -3.75 -13.71 -17.38
C LEU A 99 -2.80 -14.20 -16.28
N ALA A 100 -1.83 -13.39 -15.89
CA ALA A 100 -0.91 -13.70 -14.79
C ALA A 100 -1.37 -13.02 -13.50
N ILE A 101 -1.52 -13.81 -12.43
CA ILE A 101 -1.80 -13.29 -11.09
C ILE A 101 -0.47 -12.90 -10.45
N ALA A 102 -0.31 -11.62 -10.11
CA ALA A 102 0.88 -11.05 -9.48
C ALA A 102 0.94 -11.43 -8.00
N LEU A 103 1.30 -12.67 -7.69
CA LEU A 103 1.28 -13.25 -6.35
C LEU A 103 2.40 -12.69 -5.45
N GLY A 104 3.56 -12.37 -6.03
CA GLY A 104 4.75 -12.05 -5.24
C GLY A 104 5.09 -13.19 -4.28
N SER A 105 4.97 -12.94 -2.98
CA SER A 105 5.18 -13.92 -1.92
C SER A 105 3.87 -14.55 -1.39
N HIS A 106 2.73 -14.24 -1.99
CA HIS A 106 1.43 -14.75 -1.55
C HIS A 106 1.14 -16.14 -2.15
N ARG A 107 0.16 -16.84 -1.55
CA ARG A 107 -0.31 -18.13 -2.05
C ARG A 107 -1.06 -18.00 -3.38
N PRO A 108 -1.11 -19.07 -4.18
CA PRO A 108 -2.03 -19.15 -5.31
C PRO A 108 -3.49 -18.89 -4.89
N GLN A 109 -4.27 -18.34 -5.79
CA GLN A 109 -5.69 -18.08 -5.58
C GLN A 109 -6.51 -19.36 -5.70
N THR A 110 -7.60 -19.44 -4.94
CA THR A 110 -8.58 -20.52 -5.08
C THR A 110 -9.42 -20.33 -6.36
N GLU A 111 -10.14 -21.37 -6.75
CA GLU A 111 -11.06 -21.31 -7.89
C GLU A 111 -12.12 -20.20 -7.76
N ASP A 112 -12.68 -20.00 -6.57
CA ASP A 112 -13.71 -18.98 -6.33
C ASP A 112 -13.10 -17.57 -6.35
N GLU A 113 -11.88 -17.41 -5.84
CA GLU A 113 -11.11 -16.17 -5.96
C GLU A 113 -10.81 -15.86 -7.43
N LEU A 114 -10.39 -16.85 -8.23
CA LEU A 114 -10.17 -16.67 -9.67
C LEU A 114 -11.47 -16.30 -10.42
N ARG A 115 -12.61 -16.91 -10.07
CA ARG A 115 -13.92 -16.52 -10.63
C ARG A 115 -14.23 -15.06 -10.34
N THR A 116 -13.96 -14.61 -9.13
CA THR A 116 -14.17 -13.21 -8.70
C THR A 116 -13.24 -12.26 -9.44
N ILE A 117 -11.95 -12.58 -9.54
CA ILE A 117 -10.95 -11.75 -10.22
C ILE A 117 -11.24 -11.64 -11.71
N MET A 118 -11.51 -12.76 -12.37
CA MET A 118 -11.63 -12.82 -13.83
C MET A 118 -13.01 -12.42 -14.36
N GLY A 119 -14.05 -12.53 -13.52
CA GLY A 119 -15.41 -12.23 -13.94
C GLY A 119 -15.82 -13.00 -15.22
N PRO A 120 -16.27 -12.29 -16.28
CA PRO A 120 -16.76 -12.94 -17.51
C PRO A 120 -15.65 -13.67 -18.32
N TYR A 121 -14.40 -13.48 -17.97
CA TYR A 121 -13.26 -14.13 -18.64
C TYR A 121 -12.78 -15.40 -17.93
N TYR A 122 -13.38 -15.79 -16.80
CA TYR A 122 -13.11 -17.07 -16.17
C TYR A 122 -13.45 -18.22 -17.12
N GLY A 123 -12.49 -19.14 -17.30
CA GLY A 123 -12.61 -20.27 -18.23
C GLY A 123 -12.41 -19.93 -19.72
N ARG A 124 -12.21 -18.63 -20.06
CA ARG A 124 -11.92 -18.16 -21.42
C ARG A 124 -10.42 -17.94 -21.64
N LEU A 125 -9.76 -17.32 -20.66
CA LEU A 125 -8.32 -17.04 -20.73
C LEU A 125 -7.52 -18.12 -20.00
N ARG A 126 -6.30 -18.38 -20.47
CA ARG A 126 -5.31 -19.14 -19.70
C ARG A 126 -4.87 -18.30 -18.51
N VAL A 127 -4.75 -18.95 -17.35
CA VAL A 127 -4.34 -18.29 -16.10
C VAL A 127 -3.00 -18.83 -15.63
N LEU A 128 -2.11 -17.94 -15.20
CA LEU A 128 -0.89 -18.27 -14.46
C LEU A 128 -1.12 -17.89 -12.99
N ASN A 129 -1.22 -18.92 -12.12
CA ASN A 129 -1.59 -18.76 -10.71
C ASN A 129 -0.62 -19.52 -9.79
N GLY A 130 0.68 -19.22 -9.90
CA GLY A 130 1.74 -19.85 -9.12
C GLY A 130 2.27 -21.14 -9.72
N ASP A 131 1.85 -21.50 -10.93
CA ASP A 131 2.22 -22.71 -11.68
C ASP A 131 3.16 -22.43 -12.86
N SER A 132 4.02 -21.40 -12.73
CA SER A 132 5.01 -21.07 -13.75
C SER A 132 5.94 -22.25 -14.05
N ARG A 133 6.27 -22.41 -15.33
CA ARG A 133 7.17 -23.46 -15.81
C ARG A 133 8.65 -23.21 -15.50
N GLY A 134 8.97 -22.02 -15.00
CA GLY A 134 10.33 -21.64 -14.65
C GLY A 134 10.49 -20.15 -14.43
N LEU A 135 11.75 -19.74 -14.36
CA LEU A 135 12.16 -18.35 -14.16
C LEU A 135 13.05 -17.92 -15.33
N ALA A 136 12.97 -16.65 -15.69
CA ALA A 136 13.89 -15.99 -16.61
C ALA A 136 14.70 -14.95 -15.82
N HIS A 137 16.02 -15.07 -15.88
CA HIS A 137 16.92 -14.04 -15.41
C HIS A 137 17.12 -13.00 -16.52
N VAL A 138 16.67 -11.77 -16.30
CA VAL A 138 16.74 -10.68 -17.27
C VAL A 138 17.99 -9.81 -17.06
N GLY A 139 18.45 -9.72 -15.84
CA GLY A 139 19.64 -8.96 -15.46
C GLY A 139 19.66 -8.60 -13.97
N THR A 140 20.37 -7.54 -13.63
CA THR A 140 20.49 -7.03 -12.25
C THR A 140 20.40 -5.52 -12.30
N THR A 141 19.61 -4.91 -11.42
CA THR A 141 19.47 -3.45 -11.34
C THR A 141 20.74 -2.78 -10.84
N SER A 142 20.81 -1.45 -10.97
CA SER A 142 21.91 -0.64 -10.45
C SER A 142 22.09 -0.75 -8.92
N HIS A 143 21.05 -1.13 -8.19
CA HIS A 143 21.08 -1.40 -6.74
C HIS A 143 21.43 -2.85 -6.38
N GLY A 144 21.68 -3.71 -7.38
CA GLY A 144 22.05 -5.11 -7.16
C GLY A 144 20.84 -6.05 -7.01
N THR A 145 19.63 -5.60 -7.29
CA THR A 145 18.42 -6.45 -7.26
C THR A 145 18.42 -7.38 -8.49
N PRO A 146 18.40 -8.72 -8.30
CA PRO A 146 18.28 -9.65 -9.44
C PRO A 146 16.88 -9.51 -10.08
N VAL A 147 16.84 -9.41 -11.40
CA VAL A 147 15.58 -9.33 -12.15
C VAL A 147 15.22 -10.72 -12.65
N ASP A 148 14.73 -11.53 -11.71
CA ASP A 148 14.26 -12.89 -11.94
C ASP A 148 12.73 -12.88 -11.96
N VAL A 149 12.12 -13.17 -13.11
CA VAL A 149 10.68 -13.12 -13.31
C VAL A 149 10.13 -14.44 -13.84
N LEU A 150 8.83 -14.63 -13.73
CA LEU A 150 8.15 -15.81 -14.27
C LEU A 150 8.42 -15.95 -15.77
N ALA A 151 8.80 -17.15 -16.22
CA ALA A 151 9.24 -17.41 -17.60
C ALA A 151 8.17 -17.02 -18.63
N GLU A 152 6.89 -17.28 -18.34
CA GLU A 152 5.78 -16.93 -19.23
C GLU A 152 5.59 -15.43 -19.38
N VAL A 153 5.84 -14.68 -18.29
CA VAL A 153 5.80 -13.19 -18.31
C VAL A 153 6.94 -12.64 -19.16
N ALA A 154 8.15 -13.18 -18.98
CA ALA A 154 9.31 -12.75 -19.77
C ALA A 154 9.15 -13.11 -21.26
N ALA A 155 8.54 -14.24 -21.59
CA ALA A 155 8.40 -14.74 -22.95
C ALA A 155 7.25 -14.11 -23.75
N ALA A 156 6.33 -13.39 -23.13
CA ALA A 156 5.23 -12.74 -23.82
C ALA A 156 5.74 -11.65 -24.77
N ASP A 157 5.10 -11.48 -25.94
CA ASP A 157 5.44 -10.42 -26.88
C ASP A 157 5.04 -9.03 -26.36
N VAL A 158 3.90 -8.97 -25.65
CA VAL A 158 3.37 -7.73 -25.05
C VAL A 158 2.94 -7.99 -23.61
N ARG A 159 3.25 -7.06 -22.71
CA ARG A 159 2.89 -7.10 -21.28
C ARG A 159 2.02 -5.90 -20.91
N VAL A 160 0.86 -6.19 -20.34
CA VAL A 160 -0.11 -5.19 -19.87
C VAL A 160 -0.36 -5.40 -18.39
N ALA A 161 -0.11 -4.40 -17.54
CA ALA A 161 -0.37 -4.52 -16.11
C ALA A 161 -1.62 -3.76 -15.68
N LEU A 162 -2.47 -4.43 -14.89
CA LEU A 162 -3.63 -3.85 -14.24
C LEU A 162 -3.31 -3.64 -12.75
N GLY A 163 -3.55 -2.45 -12.23
CA GLY A 163 -3.24 -2.12 -10.84
C GLY A 163 -4.20 -1.12 -10.22
N ASN A 164 -4.28 -1.13 -8.90
CA ASN A 164 -4.84 -0.02 -8.13
C ASN A 164 -3.72 0.78 -7.48
N VAL A 165 -3.90 2.09 -7.41
CA VAL A 165 -2.96 2.99 -6.76
C VAL A 165 -3.46 3.30 -5.36
N GLU A 166 -2.63 3.02 -4.38
CA GLU A 166 -2.78 3.34 -2.96
C GLU A 166 -1.43 3.78 -2.41
N TYR A 167 -1.41 4.46 -1.28
CA TYR A 167 -0.15 4.74 -0.58
C TYR A 167 0.55 3.47 -0.13
N HIS A 168 1.87 3.47 -0.22
CA HIS A 168 2.69 2.34 0.18
C HIS A 168 3.88 2.81 1.00
N TYR A 169 4.00 2.31 2.22
CA TYR A 169 4.86 2.84 3.27
C TYR A 169 6.38 2.88 2.98
N PHE A 170 6.88 2.16 1.96
CA PHE A 170 8.28 2.31 1.52
C PHE A 170 8.45 2.49 -0.01
N ALA A 171 7.51 2.04 -0.83
CA ALA A 171 7.57 2.22 -2.29
C ALA A 171 6.81 3.46 -2.76
N GLY A 172 6.40 4.34 -1.85
CA GLY A 172 5.60 5.52 -2.11
C GLY A 172 4.15 5.19 -2.45
N TYR A 173 3.93 4.43 -3.52
CA TYR A 173 2.61 4.03 -4.02
C TYR A 173 2.58 2.57 -4.48
N SER A 174 1.39 1.99 -4.61
CA SER A 174 1.14 0.71 -5.29
C SER A 174 0.90 0.90 -6.80
N GLY A 175 0.60 -0.18 -7.52
CA GLY A 175 0.36 -0.16 -8.97
C GLY A 175 1.62 -0.04 -9.84
N GLY A 176 1.42 0.08 -11.15
CA GLY A 176 2.48 0.23 -12.14
C GLY A 176 3.47 -0.93 -12.16
N ALA A 177 4.75 -0.60 -12.12
CA ALA A 177 5.87 -1.54 -12.15
C ALA A 177 5.83 -2.61 -11.05
N LYS A 178 5.03 -2.41 -9.96
CA LYS A 178 4.84 -3.43 -8.91
C LYS A 178 4.17 -4.71 -9.42
N ALA A 179 3.53 -4.69 -10.56
CA ALA A 179 2.99 -5.89 -11.19
C ALA A 179 4.12 -6.88 -11.61
N ILE A 180 5.26 -6.36 -12.04
CA ILE A 180 6.45 -7.15 -12.37
C ILE A 180 7.25 -7.46 -11.10
N MET A 181 7.69 -6.42 -10.40
CA MET A 181 8.48 -6.49 -9.16
C MET A 181 7.68 -5.82 -8.03
N PRO A 182 7.19 -6.52 -7.02
CA PRO A 182 7.40 -7.93 -6.66
C PRO A 182 6.46 -8.93 -7.34
N GLY A 183 5.42 -8.51 -8.05
CA GLY A 183 4.26 -9.33 -8.41
C GLY A 183 4.57 -10.63 -9.14
N CYS A 184 5.43 -10.58 -10.14
CA CYS A 184 5.84 -11.73 -10.96
C CYS A 184 7.30 -12.13 -10.74
N SER A 185 7.91 -11.76 -9.61
CA SER A 185 9.33 -11.95 -9.33
C SER A 185 9.58 -13.00 -8.24
N THR A 186 10.84 -13.42 -8.12
CA THR A 186 11.25 -14.38 -7.10
C THR A 186 11.31 -13.76 -5.70
N PHE A 187 11.22 -14.61 -4.68
CA PHE A 187 11.37 -14.17 -3.29
C PHE A 187 12.71 -13.48 -3.05
N GLN A 188 13.80 -13.96 -3.66
CA GLN A 188 15.12 -13.36 -3.56
C GLN A 188 15.15 -11.94 -4.16
N ALA A 189 14.56 -11.75 -5.33
CA ALA A 189 14.42 -10.44 -5.96
C ALA A 189 13.60 -9.48 -5.09
N ILE A 190 12.49 -9.97 -4.54
CA ILE A 190 11.63 -9.21 -3.62
C ILE A 190 12.42 -8.75 -2.38
N GLN A 191 13.18 -9.66 -1.76
CA GLN A 191 14.00 -9.31 -0.59
C GLN A 191 15.05 -8.26 -0.91
N ALA A 192 15.75 -8.39 -2.02
CA ALA A 192 16.78 -7.44 -2.44
C ALA A 192 16.19 -6.03 -2.65
N ASN A 193 15.11 -5.91 -3.44
CA ASN A 193 14.42 -4.63 -3.65
C ASN A 193 13.88 -4.06 -2.32
N HIS A 194 13.23 -4.86 -1.51
CA HIS A 194 12.61 -4.40 -0.26
C HIS A 194 13.65 -4.03 0.81
N SER A 195 14.89 -4.53 0.72
CA SER A 195 15.96 -4.12 1.63
C SER A 195 16.32 -2.63 1.51
N LEU A 196 16.01 -1.99 0.38
CA LEU A 196 16.19 -0.56 0.15
C LEU A 196 15.25 0.31 1.00
N MET A 197 14.26 -0.29 1.68
CA MET A 197 13.34 0.43 2.56
C MET A 197 14.00 1.09 3.80
N VAL A 198 15.25 0.73 4.10
CA VAL A 198 16.02 1.36 5.19
C VAL A 198 16.42 2.80 4.88
N ASP A 199 16.37 3.20 3.61
CA ASP A 199 16.64 4.58 3.19
C ASP A 199 15.51 5.51 3.69
N PRO A 200 15.83 6.66 4.29
CA PRO A 200 14.81 7.62 4.75
C PRO A 200 13.88 8.13 3.65
N ALA A 201 14.32 8.13 2.37
CA ALA A 201 13.48 8.49 1.24
C ALA A 201 12.44 7.40 0.89
N ALA A 202 12.55 6.20 1.46
CA ALA A 202 11.58 5.13 1.28
C ALA A 202 10.38 5.32 2.23
N HIS A 203 9.42 6.15 1.81
CA HIS A 203 8.21 6.45 2.59
C HIS A 203 6.96 6.61 1.73
N SER A 204 5.78 6.59 2.35
CA SER A 204 4.48 6.82 1.70
C SER A 204 4.47 8.15 0.94
N GLY A 205 3.86 8.17 -0.26
CA GLY A 205 3.70 9.39 -1.05
C GLY A 205 4.97 9.87 -1.78
N ASN A 206 6.12 9.20 -1.63
CA ASN A 206 7.33 9.55 -2.36
C ASN A 206 7.43 8.75 -3.67
N MET A 207 7.27 9.44 -4.80
CA MET A 207 7.42 8.85 -6.13
C MET A 207 8.88 8.56 -6.49
N GLU A 208 9.83 9.18 -5.80
CA GLU A 208 11.29 9.00 -5.96
C GLU A 208 11.88 8.10 -4.87
N SER A 209 11.03 7.29 -4.20
CA SER A 209 11.50 6.27 -3.26
C SER A 209 12.54 5.36 -3.93
N PRO A 210 13.69 5.08 -3.29
CA PRO A 210 14.71 4.19 -3.87
C PRO A 210 14.16 2.79 -4.17
N VAL A 211 13.22 2.29 -3.36
CA VAL A 211 12.50 1.04 -3.65
C VAL A 211 11.69 1.15 -4.94
N ARG A 212 11.01 2.30 -5.17
CA ARG A 212 10.24 2.57 -6.38
C ARG A 212 11.14 2.63 -7.62
N LEU A 213 12.22 3.38 -7.55
CA LEU A 213 13.15 3.55 -8.67
C LEU A 213 13.79 2.23 -9.09
N ASP A 214 14.19 1.41 -8.13
CA ASP A 214 14.78 0.09 -8.38
C ASP A 214 13.78 -0.88 -9.05
N LEU A 215 12.51 -0.92 -8.59
CA LEU A 215 11.51 -1.76 -9.24
C LEU A 215 11.07 -1.22 -10.61
N GLU A 216 11.15 0.08 -10.87
CA GLU A 216 10.92 0.67 -12.20
C GLU A 216 12.07 0.33 -13.16
N GLU A 217 13.32 0.34 -12.68
CA GLU A 217 14.48 -0.14 -13.45
C GLU A 217 14.32 -1.63 -13.81
N ALA A 218 13.99 -2.47 -12.85
CA ALA A 218 13.71 -3.89 -13.09
C ALA A 218 12.58 -4.10 -14.12
N CYS A 219 11.52 -3.30 -14.01
CA CYS A 219 10.39 -3.33 -14.92
C CYS A 219 10.77 -2.92 -16.36
N ALA A 220 11.60 -1.89 -16.49
CA ALA A 220 12.12 -1.46 -17.79
C ALA A 220 12.99 -2.54 -18.48
N MET A 221 13.77 -3.29 -17.68
CA MET A 221 14.58 -4.41 -18.20
C MET A 221 13.71 -5.56 -18.72
N VAL A 222 12.57 -5.84 -18.06
CA VAL A 222 11.60 -6.88 -18.51
C VAL A 222 10.79 -6.40 -19.71
N GLY A 223 10.52 -5.10 -19.83
CA GLY A 223 9.76 -4.48 -20.91
C GLY A 223 8.25 -4.53 -20.64
N LEU A 224 7.75 -3.74 -19.67
CA LEU A 224 6.31 -3.54 -19.48
C LEU A 224 5.81 -2.51 -20.50
N ASP A 225 4.93 -2.92 -21.43
CA ASP A 225 4.54 -2.13 -22.58
C ASP A 225 3.39 -1.17 -22.28
N PHE A 226 2.50 -1.53 -21.36
CA PHE A 226 1.30 -0.76 -21.05
C PHE A 226 0.79 -1.02 -19.64
N ILE A 227 0.24 0.00 -19.00
CA ILE A 227 -0.48 -0.17 -17.72
C ILE A 227 -1.90 0.39 -17.79
N VAL A 228 -2.76 -0.14 -16.94
CA VAL A 228 -4.06 0.44 -16.59
C VAL A 228 -4.14 0.49 -15.06
N ASN A 229 -3.94 1.66 -14.52
CA ASN A 229 -4.04 1.92 -13.09
C ASN A 229 -5.35 2.60 -12.74
N VAL A 230 -5.96 2.18 -11.64
CA VAL A 230 -7.18 2.78 -11.12
C VAL A 230 -6.99 3.38 -9.74
N VAL A 231 -7.72 4.45 -9.44
CA VAL A 231 -7.89 5.00 -8.09
C VAL A 231 -9.31 4.70 -7.66
N LEU A 232 -9.46 4.23 -6.43
CA LEU A 232 -10.74 3.84 -5.86
C LEU A 232 -11.18 4.84 -4.79
N ASP A 233 -12.49 5.03 -4.65
CA ASP A 233 -13.07 5.71 -3.49
C ASP A 233 -13.15 4.76 -2.25
N GLU A 234 -13.74 5.24 -1.16
CA GLU A 234 -13.89 4.46 0.09
C GLU A 234 -14.82 3.25 -0.11
N GLU A 235 -15.81 3.36 -1.01
CA GLU A 235 -16.76 2.30 -1.40
C GLU A 235 -16.17 1.32 -2.43
N LYS A 236 -14.89 1.50 -2.83
CA LYS A 236 -14.18 0.68 -3.81
C LYS A 236 -14.69 0.83 -5.26
N ASN A 237 -15.38 1.92 -5.58
CA ASN A 237 -15.67 2.27 -6.96
C ASN A 237 -14.42 2.83 -7.65
N VAL A 238 -14.26 2.51 -8.93
CA VAL A 238 -13.20 3.14 -9.75
C VAL A 238 -13.64 4.57 -10.07
N VAL A 239 -12.97 5.56 -9.47
CA VAL A 239 -13.26 6.99 -9.66
C VAL A 239 -12.29 7.68 -10.60
N TYR A 240 -11.12 7.09 -10.80
CA TYR A 240 -10.12 7.55 -11.76
C TYR A 240 -9.38 6.37 -12.39
N SER A 241 -8.91 6.54 -13.62
CA SER A 241 -8.03 5.59 -14.31
C SER A 241 -7.01 6.34 -15.16
N ALA A 242 -5.76 5.89 -15.10
CA ALA A 242 -4.69 6.29 -16.00
C ALA A 242 -4.17 5.06 -16.75
N ALA A 243 -4.06 5.15 -18.06
CA ALA A 243 -3.54 4.08 -18.91
C ALA A 243 -2.39 4.60 -19.77
N GLY A 244 -1.45 3.72 -20.15
CA GLY A 244 -0.32 4.08 -21.03
C GLY A 244 1.03 3.64 -20.51
N ASP A 245 2.05 4.50 -20.68
CA ASP A 245 3.41 4.27 -20.19
C ASP A 245 3.47 4.00 -18.70
N PHE A 246 4.23 3.00 -18.28
CA PHE A 246 4.20 2.50 -16.89
C PHE A 246 4.76 3.51 -15.87
N VAL A 247 5.55 4.49 -16.29
CA VAL A 247 6.02 5.58 -15.43
C VAL A 247 5.06 6.76 -15.51
N ALA A 248 4.76 7.26 -16.72
CA ALA A 248 3.99 8.48 -16.91
C ALA A 248 2.54 8.32 -16.42
N ALA A 249 1.85 7.23 -16.79
CA ALA A 249 0.49 6.93 -16.32
C ALA A 249 0.47 6.62 -14.81
N GLN A 250 1.51 5.97 -14.26
CA GLN A 250 1.63 5.76 -12.82
C GLN A 250 1.71 7.09 -12.06
N ARG A 251 2.59 8.02 -12.50
CA ARG A 251 2.75 9.34 -11.87
C ARG A 251 1.44 10.15 -11.92
N ASP A 252 0.69 10.00 -13.02
CA ASP A 252 -0.61 10.67 -13.16
C ASP A 252 -1.65 10.12 -12.18
N ALA A 253 -1.78 8.79 -12.08
CA ALA A 253 -2.68 8.15 -11.10
C ALA A 253 -2.30 8.49 -9.64
N CYS A 254 -0.99 8.61 -9.34
CA CYS A 254 -0.52 9.02 -8.01
C CYS A 254 -0.98 10.45 -7.68
N ARG A 255 -0.89 11.40 -8.61
CA ARG A 255 -1.39 12.78 -8.39
C ARG A 255 -2.88 12.82 -8.11
N HIS A 256 -3.67 11.95 -8.76
CA HIS A 256 -5.11 11.84 -8.48
C HIS A 256 -5.39 11.19 -7.13
N LEU A 257 -4.59 10.21 -6.71
CA LEU A 257 -4.66 9.66 -5.36
C LEU A 257 -4.37 10.74 -4.32
N ASP A 258 -3.31 11.55 -4.54
CA ASP A 258 -2.94 12.64 -3.63
C ASP A 258 -4.04 13.70 -3.54
N ALA A 259 -4.69 14.02 -4.66
CA ALA A 259 -5.82 14.94 -4.67
C ALA A 259 -7.04 14.39 -3.90
N LEU A 260 -7.20 13.07 -3.80
CA LEU A 260 -8.33 12.44 -3.10
C LEU A 260 -8.02 12.15 -1.63
N TYR A 261 -6.82 11.67 -1.32
CA TYR A 261 -6.46 11.14 0.00
C TYR A 261 -5.31 11.89 0.68
N GLY A 262 -4.65 12.79 -0.02
CA GLY A 262 -3.65 13.67 0.56
C GLY A 262 -4.31 14.82 1.32
N CYS A 263 -3.90 15.05 2.55
CA CYS A 263 -4.38 16.13 3.39
C CYS A 263 -3.22 17.09 3.65
N GLU A 264 -3.37 18.35 3.19
CA GLU A 264 -2.33 19.37 3.38
C GLU A 264 -2.33 19.86 4.82
N LEU A 265 -1.18 19.80 5.47
CA LEU A 265 -0.97 20.28 6.83
C LEU A 265 0.13 21.34 6.85
N HIS A 266 -0.06 22.39 7.68
CA HIS A 266 0.86 23.52 7.82
C HIS A 266 1.59 23.55 9.15
N GLU A 267 1.22 22.69 10.10
CA GLU A 267 1.92 22.56 11.39
C GLU A 267 2.05 21.09 11.81
N TYR A 268 3.09 20.81 12.58
CA TYR A 268 3.31 19.49 13.19
C TYR A 268 2.51 19.38 14.48
N ALA A 269 1.95 18.19 14.74
CA ALA A 269 1.24 17.89 15.95
C ALA A 269 2.19 17.40 17.08
N ASP A 270 1.85 17.70 18.31
CA ASP A 270 2.50 17.16 19.50
C ASP A 270 1.91 15.79 19.87
N VAL A 271 0.60 15.63 19.58
CA VAL A 271 -0.14 14.38 19.74
C VAL A 271 -0.87 14.06 18.43
N VAL A 272 -0.76 12.81 17.94
CA VAL A 272 -1.54 12.32 16.80
C VAL A 272 -2.42 11.16 17.25
N VAL A 273 -3.73 11.32 17.15
CA VAL A 273 -4.70 10.23 17.41
C VAL A 273 -5.03 9.57 16.06
N VAL A 274 -4.66 8.31 15.88
CA VAL A 274 -4.83 7.64 14.58
C VAL A 274 -5.50 6.28 14.71
N SER A 275 -6.48 6.03 13.83
CA SER A 275 -7.13 4.72 13.63
C SER A 275 -7.04 4.28 12.17
N GLN A 276 -7.15 2.97 11.92
CA GLN A 276 -7.37 2.40 10.58
C GLN A 276 -8.82 2.53 10.11
N GLY A 277 -9.75 2.98 10.99
CA GLY A 277 -11.18 3.02 10.73
C GLY A 277 -11.90 1.72 11.10
N GLY A 278 -11.24 0.79 11.84
CA GLY A 278 -11.81 -0.47 12.32
C GLY A 278 -11.59 -1.67 11.40
N ALA A 279 -12.32 -2.75 11.68
CA ALA A 279 -12.19 -4.02 10.97
C ALA A 279 -12.64 -3.92 9.50
N PRO A 280 -12.01 -4.71 8.59
CA PRO A 280 -10.98 -5.72 8.85
C PRO A 280 -9.54 -5.18 8.85
N LYS A 281 -9.36 -3.87 8.78
CA LYS A 281 -8.04 -3.25 8.58
C LYS A 281 -7.17 -3.25 9.85
N ASP A 282 -7.78 -3.39 11.04
CA ASP A 282 -7.16 -3.35 12.36
C ASP A 282 -7.19 -4.69 13.12
N LEU A 283 -7.38 -5.82 12.40
CA LEU A 283 -7.47 -7.16 13.00
C LEU A 283 -6.19 -7.58 13.76
N ASN A 284 -5.04 -7.07 13.36
CA ASN A 284 -3.77 -7.34 14.01
C ASN A 284 -2.81 -6.16 13.88
N LEU A 285 -1.78 -6.12 14.72
CA LEU A 285 -0.80 -5.04 14.75
C LEU A 285 0.00 -4.93 13.44
N TYR A 286 0.27 -6.06 12.78
CA TYR A 286 0.93 -6.11 11.48
C TYR A 286 0.19 -5.32 10.39
N GLN A 287 -1.15 -5.30 10.41
CA GLN A 287 -1.96 -4.50 9.50
C GLN A 287 -2.12 -3.07 10.00
N LEU A 288 -2.34 -2.87 11.29
CA LEU A 288 -2.51 -1.56 11.93
C LEU A 288 -1.26 -0.67 11.76
N GLN A 289 -0.06 -1.25 11.60
CA GLN A 289 1.18 -0.54 11.32
C GLN A 289 1.07 0.47 10.17
N LYS A 290 0.17 0.26 9.19
CA LYS A 290 -0.02 1.21 8.08
C LYS A 290 -0.52 2.58 8.53
N ALA A 291 -1.43 2.62 9.52
CA ALA A 291 -1.90 3.87 10.11
C ALA A 291 -0.79 4.56 10.90
N LEU A 292 -0.04 3.78 11.68
CA LEU A 292 1.12 4.28 12.42
C LEU A 292 2.17 4.88 11.47
N ASP A 293 2.42 4.25 10.32
CA ASP A 293 3.38 4.74 9.34
C ASP A 293 2.97 6.09 8.72
N ASN A 294 1.68 6.32 8.49
CA ASN A 294 1.20 7.62 8.02
C ASN A 294 1.21 8.67 9.14
N ALA A 295 0.91 8.28 10.39
CA ALA A 295 0.93 9.16 11.55
C ALA A 295 2.33 9.68 11.93
N LYS A 296 3.39 8.98 11.51
CA LYS A 296 4.79 9.42 11.77
C LYS A 296 5.16 10.72 11.08
N HIS A 297 4.47 11.09 10.00
CA HIS A 297 4.80 12.28 9.21
C HIS A 297 4.42 13.58 9.91
N PRO A 298 3.21 13.74 10.47
CA PRO A 298 2.78 14.97 11.12
C PRO A 298 3.21 15.08 12.59
N VAL A 299 3.70 14.02 13.23
CA VAL A 299 4.12 14.08 14.63
C VAL A 299 5.50 14.68 14.79
N ARG A 300 5.69 15.55 15.78
CA ARG A 300 7.01 16.09 16.15
C ARG A 300 7.89 15.04 16.81
N ASP A 301 9.20 15.22 16.70
CA ASP A 301 10.14 14.38 17.48
C ASP A 301 9.90 14.57 18.98
N GLY A 302 9.76 13.46 19.70
CA GLY A 302 9.36 13.41 21.10
C GLY A 302 7.86 13.63 21.35
N GLY A 303 7.03 13.68 20.29
CA GLY A 303 5.58 13.68 20.41
C GLY A 303 5.02 12.31 20.77
N VAL A 304 3.70 12.19 20.80
CA VAL A 304 2.98 10.96 21.12
C VAL A 304 2.04 10.59 19.98
N ILE A 305 2.05 9.33 19.56
CA ILE A 305 1.02 8.77 18.66
C ILE A 305 0.09 7.87 19.49
N VAL A 306 -1.18 8.22 19.58
CA VAL A 306 -2.25 7.36 20.11
C VAL A 306 -2.77 6.53 18.95
N LEU A 307 -2.29 5.29 18.86
CA LEU A 307 -2.67 4.32 17.83
C LEU A 307 -3.89 3.52 18.30
N VAL A 308 -4.96 3.50 17.52
CA VAL A 308 -6.23 2.86 17.87
C VAL A 308 -6.58 1.74 16.90
N GLY A 309 -6.72 0.52 17.40
CA GLY A 309 -7.13 -0.63 16.62
C GLY A 309 -7.31 -1.87 17.49
N SER A 310 -8.28 -2.73 17.16
CA SER A 310 -8.65 -3.86 18.02
C SER A 310 -7.53 -4.87 18.19
N CYS A 311 -6.79 -5.17 17.13
CA CYS A 311 -5.75 -6.20 17.11
C CYS A 311 -6.21 -7.54 17.71
N ALA A 312 -7.49 -7.92 17.45
CA ALA A 312 -8.09 -9.14 18.00
C ALA A 312 -7.35 -10.44 17.62
N GLU A 313 -6.56 -10.41 16.54
CA GLU A 313 -5.67 -11.50 16.13
C GLU A 313 -4.21 -11.29 16.60
N GLY A 314 -3.99 -10.41 17.57
CA GLY A 314 -2.67 -10.12 18.14
C GLY A 314 -1.69 -9.51 17.16
N LEU A 315 -0.48 -10.06 17.08
CA LEU A 315 0.62 -9.54 16.29
C LEU A 315 0.49 -9.84 14.77
N GLY A 316 -0.17 -10.94 14.39
CA GLY A 316 -0.63 -11.24 13.02
C GLY A 316 0.40 -11.85 12.06
N GLN A 317 1.70 -11.93 12.42
CA GLN A 317 2.72 -12.56 11.56
C GLN A 317 3.91 -13.04 12.41
N ASP A 318 4.34 -14.31 12.19
CA ASP A 318 5.31 -14.98 13.07
C ASP A 318 6.69 -14.30 13.14
N THR A 319 7.28 -13.95 12.01
CA THR A 319 8.60 -13.28 11.99
C THR A 319 8.53 -11.90 12.65
N PHE A 320 7.43 -11.18 12.44
CA PHE A 320 7.16 -9.91 13.10
C PHE A 320 7.08 -10.09 14.62
N ALA A 321 6.29 -11.05 15.08
CA ALA A 321 6.13 -11.38 16.50
C ALA A 321 7.46 -11.80 17.14
N GLN A 322 8.21 -12.68 16.46
CA GLN A 322 9.49 -13.15 16.92
C GLN A 322 10.48 -11.98 17.12
N TRP A 323 10.59 -11.07 16.14
CA TRP A 323 11.54 -9.95 16.22
C TRP A 323 11.20 -8.97 17.33
N MET A 324 9.90 -8.70 17.56
CA MET A 324 9.45 -7.85 18.67
C MET A 324 9.75 -8.48 20.02
N HIS A 325 9.48 -9.78 20.17
CA HIS A 325 9.71 -10.49 21.43
C HIS A 325 11.21 -10.68 21.78
N GLU A 326 12.07 -10.90 20.79
CA GLU A 326 13.51 -11.12 21.01
C GLU A 326 14.29 -9.82 21.28
N ALA A 327 13.79 -8.69 20.83
CA ALA A 327 14.45 -7.40 20.99
C ALA A 327 14.25 -6.83 22.42
N ARG A 328 15.26 -6.14 22.93
CA ARG A 328 15.19 -5.45 24.22
C ARG A 328 14.89 -3.96 24.08
N THR A 329 15.18 -3.42 22.93
CA THR A 329 14.98 -2.00 22.58
C THR A 329 14.55 -1.87 21.13
N PRO A 330 13.85 -0.78 20.74
CA PRO A 330 13.54 -0.51 19.33
C PRO A 330 14.80 -0.50 18.43
N ARG A 331 15.94 -0.07 18.97
CA ARG A 331 17.22 -0.05 18.25
C ARG A 331 17.65 -1.45 17.83
N ASP A 332 17.46 -2.47 18.67
CA ASP A 332 17.86 -3.84 18.37
C ASP A 332 17.11 -4.38 17.14
N VAL A 333 15.83 -4.04 16.99
CA VAL A 333 14.99 -4.43 15.83
C VAL A 333 15.51 -3.78 14.56
N VAL A 334 15.81 -2.49 14.60
CA VAL A 334 16.36 -1.74 13.44
C VAL A 334 17.72 -2.29 13.03
N ASP A 335 18.59 -2.58 13.99
CA ASP A 335 19.93 -3.13 13.73
C ASP A 335 19.86 -4.59 13.27
N HIS A 336 18.83 -5.34 13.68
CA HIS A 336 18.56 -6.67 13.13
C HIS A 336 18.19 -6.59 11.63
N LEU A 337 17.27 -5.70 11.24
CA LEU A 337 16.90 -5.52 9.84
C LEU A 337 18.09 -5.18 8.94
N ARG A 338 19.03 -4.34 9.43
CA ARG A 338 20.23 -3.96 8.67
C ARG A 338 21.18 -5.13 8.42
N ARG A 339 21.19 -6.11 9.32
CA ARG A 339 22.07 -7.29 9.23
C ARG A 339 21.43 -8.44 8.45
N ASP A 340 20.14 -8.65 8.62
CA ASP A 340 19.39 -9.76 8.04
C ASP A 340 17.97 -9.30 7.69
N PHE A 341 17.77 -8.91 6.44
CA PHE A 341 16.45 -8.53 5.97
C PHE A 341 15.55 -9.75 5.87
N ARG A 342 14.43 -9.76 6.60
CA ARG A 342 13.38 -10.78 6.49
C ARG A 342 12.01 -10.17 6.30
N LEU A 343 11.24 -10.79 5.41
CA LEU A 343 9.83 -10.44 5.23
C LEU A 343 9.07 -10.70 6.54
N GLY A 344 8.28 -9.74 6.99
CA GLY A 344 7.67 -9.75 8.33
C GLY A 344 8.47 -8.90 9.32
N GLY A 345 9.75 -9.18 9.52
CA GLY A 345 10.66 -8.42 10.37
C GLY A 345 10.82 -6.96 9.95
N HIS A 346 10.71 -6.67 8.66
CA HIS A 346 10.77 -5.30 8.14
C HIS A 346 9.66 -4.39 8.70
N LYS A 347 8.47 -4.92 9.01
CA LYS A 347 7.42 -4.12 9.68
C LYS A 347 7.69 -3.90 11.17
N ALA A 348 8.32 -4.87 11.84
CA ALA A 348 8.79 -4.66 13.20
C ALA A 348 9.81 -3.50 13.24
N ALA A 349 10.75 -3.47 12.30
CA ALA A 349 11.71 -2.38 12.19
C ALA A 349 11.05 -1.04 11.82
N ALA A 350 10.00 -1.03 10.99
CA ALA A 350 9.26 0.20 10.68
C ALA A 350 8.58 0.79 11.92
N ILE A 351 7.97 -0.03 12.79
CA ILE A 351 7.43 0.40 14.08
C ILE A 351 8.57 0.92 14.97
N ALA A 352 9.62 0.14 15.14
CA ALA A 352 10.75 0.49 15.97
C ALA A 352 11.42 1.82 15.57
N GLN A 353 11.50 2.13 14.27
CA GLN A 353 12.00 3.42 13.80
C GLN A 353 11.12 4.60 14.25
N ILE A 354 9.81 4.41 14.35
CA ILE A 354 8.89 5.43 14.85
C ILE A 354 9.11 5.63 16.35
N GLU A 355 9.23 4.54 17.10
CA GLU A 355 9.43 4.55 18.56
C GLU A 355 10.80 5.12 19.00
N LEU A 356 11.77 5.17 18.09
CA LEU A 356 13.02 5.91 18.34
C LEU A 356 12.87 7.43 18.28
N ARG A 357 11.71 7.92 17.78
CA ARG A 357 11.43 9.36 17.59
C ARG A 357 10.31 9.86 18.48
N CYS A 358 9.29 9.07 18.74
CA CYS A 358 8.10 9.45 19.49
C CYS A 358 7.55 8.26 20.28
N ASP A 359 6.78 8.53 21.33
CA ASP A 359 6.09 7.50 22.09
C ASP A 359 4.85 7.00 21.34
N VAL A 360 4.59 5.70 21.42
CA VAL A 360 3.37 5.08 20.84
C VAL A 360 2.50 4.53 21.97
N TYR A 361 1.28 5.04 22.10
CA TYR A 361 0.24 4.56 23.01
C TYR A 361 -0.74 3.74 22.19
N LEU A 362 -0.89 2.44 22.52
CA LEU A 362 -1.78 1.55 21.76
C LEU A 362 -3.08 1.31 22.56
N VAL A 363 -4.18 1.69 21.94
CA VAL A 363 -5.53 1.32 22.42
C VAL A 363 -5.96 0.09 21.63
N SER A 364 -6.08 -1.07 22.31
CA SER A 364 -6.39 -2.34 21.65
C SER A 364 -7.03 -3.35 22.58
N ASP A 365 -7.50 -4.45 22.00
CA ASP A 365 -8.00 -5.63 22.73
C ASP A 365 -6.88 -6.66 23.03
N MET A 366 -5.60 -6.31 22.73
CA MET A 366 -4.44 -7.16 23.04
C MET A 366 -4.12 -7.20 24.53
N GLU A 367 -3.51 -8.30 24.97
CA GLU A 367 -2.95 -8.39 26.32
C GLU A 367 -1.88 -7.31 26.55
N PRO A 368 -1.93 -6.57 27.67
CA PRO A 368 -1.01 -5.46 27.93
C PRO A 368 0.48 -5.82 27.84
N ASP A 369 0.86 -7.04 28.20
CA ASP A 369 2.26 -7.47 28.12
C ASP A 369 2.72 -7.65 26.67
N GLN A 370 1.86 -8.14 25.77
CA GLN A 370 2.16 -8.22 24.35
C GLN A 370 2.36 -6.82 23.72
N VAL A 371 1.60 -5.83 24.19
CA VAL A 371 1.76 -4.43 23.76
C VAL A 371 3.12 -3.88 24.23
N ARG A 372 3.50 -4.16 25.47
CA ARG A 372 4.80 -3.73 26.02
C ARG A 372 5.98 -4.42 25.35
N ASP A 373 5.84 -5.68 24.93
CA ASP A 373 6.84 -6.39 24.12
C ASP A 373 7.09 -5.70 22.77
N CYS A 374 6.11 -4.93 22.30
CA CYS A 374 6.24 -4.07 21.10
C CYS A 374 6.72 -2.64 21.44
N PHE A 375 7.24 -2.39 22.63
CA PHE A 375 7.71 -1.09 23.16
C PHE A 375 6.63 -0.01 23.28
N MET A 376 5.36 -0.36 23.13
CA MET A 376 4.21 0.53 23.21
C MET A 376 3.62 0.58 24.62
N THR A 377 2.94 1.68 24.95
CA THR A 377 2.18 1.81 26.19
C THR A 377 0.73 1.37 25.96
N PRO A 378 0.24 0.32 26.68
CA PRO A 378 -1.12 -0.20 26.49
C PRO A 378 -2.17 0.66 27.18
N PHE A 379 -3.32 0.84 26.50
CA PHE A 379 -4.53 1.45 27.02
C PHE A 379 -5.77 0.64 26.62
N ALA A 380 -6.79 0.65 27.48
CA ALA A 380 -8.07 -0.01 27.23
C ALA A 380 -9.06 0.92 26.50
N HIS A 381 -8.97 2.24 26.71
CA HIS A 381 -9.89 3.23 26.17
C HIS A 381 -9.15 4.40 25.53
N VAL A 382 -9.74 4.94 24.47
CA VAL A 382 -9.15 6.06 23.70
C VAL A 382 -9.01 7.31 24.57
N GLN A 383 -10.01 7.64 25.42
CA GLN A 383 -9.95 8.80 26.29
C GLN A 383 -8.75 8.74 27.25
N ASP A 384 -8.52 7.60 27.89
CA ASP A 384 -7.42 7.43 28.86
C ASP A 384 -6.04 7.63 28.17
N ALA A 385 -5.90 7.11 26.94
CA ALA A 385 -4.68 7.27 26.16
C ALA A 385 -4.46 8.72 25.71
N VAL A 386 -5.53 9.41 25.31
CA VAL A 386 -5.49 10.82 24.90
C VAL A 386 -5.14 11.68 26.10
N ASP A 387 -5.79 11.49 27.25
CA ASP A 387 -5.52 12.27 28.49
C ASP A 387 -4.07 12.08 28.94
N ALA A 388 -3.56 10.85 28.90
CA ALA A 388 -2.16 10.56 29.23
C ALA A 388 -1.18 11.21 28.25
N ALA A 389 -1.49 11.20 26.94
CA ALA A 389 -0.68 11.82 25.92
C ALA A 389 -0.64 13.36 26.10
N MET A 390 -1.80 13.98 26.30
CA MET A 390 -1.92 15.42 26.56
C MET A 390 -1.13 15.83 27.82
N GLU A 391 -1.28 15.08 28.92
CA GLU A 391 -0.57 15.36 30.16
C GLU A 391 0.96 15.17 30.00
N SER A 392 1.40 14.15 29.27
CA SER A 392 2.82 13.92 28.97
C SER A 392 3.42 15.08 28.18
N GLN A 393 2.73 15.51 27.11
CA GLN A 393 3.21 16.58 26.25
C GLN A 393 3.09 17.97 26.94
N ARG A 394 2.05 18.21 27.72
CA ARG A 394 1.92 19.44 28.54
C ARG A 394 3.10 19.60 29.49
N ARG A 395 3.50 18.52 30.18
CA ARG A 395 4.69 18.53 31.05
C ARG A 395 5.99 18.78 30.29
N ARG A 396 6.12 18.23 29.09
CA ARG A 396 7.31 18.41 28.26
C ARG A 396 7.43 19.80 27.67
N LEU A 397 6.31 20.37 27.18
CA LEU A 397 6.30 21.62 26.43
C LEU A 397 6.08 22.86 27.30
N GLY A 398 5.42 22.70 28.45
CA GLY A 398 5.00 23.81 29.30
C GLY A 398 3.83 24.64 28.74
N CYS A 399 3.14 24.13 27.72
CA CYS A 399 1.95 24.71 27.09
C CYS A 399 0.98 23.63 26.66
N GLU A 400 -0.23 24.02 26.20
CA GLU A 400 -1.21 23.06 25.68
C GLU A 400 -0.70 22.42 24.38
N PRO A 401 -0.71 21.07 24.28
CA PRO A 401 -0.25 20.37 23.08
C PRO A 401 -1.24 20.52 21.91
N ARG A 402 -0.71 20.51 20.70
CA ARG A 402 -1.49 20.54 19.47
C ARG A 402 -1.78 19.11 19.00
N VAL A 403 -3.04 18.83 18.68
CA VAL A 403 -3.55 17.49 18.38
C VAL A 403 -4.01 17.39 16.92
N LEU A 404 -3.57 16.33 16.22
CA LEU A 404 -4.12 15.93 14.93
C LEU A 404 -4.92 14.64 15.11
N ILE A 405 -6.10 14.55 14.49
CA ILE A 405 -6.96 13.36 14.53
C ILE A 405 -7.04 12.75 13.13
N MET A 406 -6.74 11.46 13.01
CA MET A 406 -6.74 10.69 11.76
C MET A 406 -7.68 9.47 11.87
N PRO A 407 -9.00 9.61 11.66
CA PRO A 407 -9.96 8.50 11.82
C PRO A 407 -9.73 7.33 10.86
N HIS A 408 -9.11 7.60 9.69
CA HIS A 408 -8.80 6.64 8.63
C HIS A 408 -7.33 6.74 8.19
N GLY A 409 -6.41 6.71 9.16
CA GLY A 409 -4.97 6.96 8.94
C GLY A 409 -4.27 6.01 7.97
N GLY A 410 -4.82 4.83 7.71
CA GLY A 410 -4.26 3.94 6.69
C GLY A 410 -4.61 4.33 5.25
N SER A 411 -5.59 5.20 5.05
CA SER A 411 -6.05 5.66 3.74
C SER A 411 -5.64 7.10 3.45
N THR A 412 -5.66 8.00 4.46
CA THR A 412 -5.25 9.40 4.33
C THR A 412 -3.75 9.56 4.57
N LEU A 413 -3.12 10.44 3.82
CA LEU A 413 -1.70 10.79 3.99
C LEU A 413 -1.54 12.28 4.32
N PRO A 414 -0.91 12.62 5.47
CA PRO A 414 -0.54 13.99 5.77
C PRO A 414 0.54 14.49 4.81
N LEU A 415 0.27 15.57 4.10
CA LEU A 415 1.20 16.24 3.20
C LEU A 415 1.65 17.54 3.87
N MET A 416 2.83 17.51 4.50
CA MET A 416 3.38 18.68 5.17
C MET A 416 3.77 19.74 4.13
N ARG A 417 3.19 20.94 4.24
CA ARG A 417 3.54 22.11 3.42
C ARG A 417 4.33 23.10 4.26
N SER A 418 5.47 23.49 3.78
CA SER A 418 6.33 24.53 4.38
C SER A 418 5.80 25.93 4.12
#